data_619becd43c65aa96f36e0f0234c84f84
#
_entry.id   619becd43c65aa96f36e0f0234c84f84
#
_cell.length_a   1.000
_cell.length_b   1.000
_cell.length_c   1.000
_cell.angle_alpha   90.00
_cell.angle_beta   90.00
_cell.angle_gamma   90.00
#
_symmetry.space_group_name_H-M   'P 1'
#
loop_
_entity.id
_entity.type
_entity.pdbx_description
1 polymer ?
#
loop_
_entity_poly.entity_id
_entity_poly.type
_entity_poly.pdbx_seq_one_letter_code
_entity_poly.pdbx_strand_id
1 'polypeptide(L)'
;MKKFNDETNVDRLFNGLLGEQGMWYLCKVLLCLFMFLSGTAVCAQSNEGNVEIPLEKIGDDLISNDEDYKRDLELEAILPTAMYDVSNESLLLISPHVTFESVTYYIMDENGVIVEADEIILPKNVEVTLPIAQLFSGSYIILLEIDDVYFQGTFVK
;
A
#
# COMPACT_ATOMS: atom_id res chain seq x y z
N MET A 1 -32.97 -45.20 56.34
CA MET A 1 -32.70 -45.06 54.89
C MET A 1 -33.12 -43.66 54.48
N LYS A 2 -32.19 -42.68 54.45
CA LYS A 2 -32.44 -41.31 53.99
C LYS A 2 -31.91 -41.18 52.58
N LYS A 3 -32.83 -41.01 51.60
CA LYS A 3 -32.46 -40.62 50.25
C LYS A 3 -32.07 -39.15 50.24
N PHE A 4 -30.85 -38.87 49.89
CA PHE A 4 -30.36 -37.52 49.61
C PHE A 4 -30.88 -37.13 48.18
N ASN A 5 -31.70 -36.10 48.15
CA ASN A 5 -32.08 -35.45 46.91
C ASN A 5 -31.01 -34.43 46.55
N ASP A 6 -30.13 -34.78 45.62
CA ASP A 6 -29.04 -33.89 45.16
C ASP A 6 -29.40 -33.13 43.87
N GLU A 7 -30.69 -33.21 43.44
CA GLU A 7 -31.10 -32.56 42.16
C GLU A 7 -31.48 -31.09 42.27
N THR A 8 -31.48 -30.47 43.46
CA THR A 8 -32.02 -29.11 43.60
C THR A 8 -30.98 -27.99 43.46
N ASN A 9 -29.71 -28.30 43.40
CA ASN A 9 -28.68 -27.23 43.32
C ASN A 9 -28.28 -26.84 41.88
N VAL A 10 -28.40 -27.75 40.93
CA VAL A 10 -28.03 -27.46 39.53
C VAL A 10 -29.11 -26.64 38.86
N ASP A 11 -30.39 -26.95 39.11
CA ASP A 11 -31.51 -26.16 38.56
C ASP A 11 -31.60 -24.74 39.10
N ARG A 12 -31.17 -24.50 40.35
CA ARG A 12 -31.08 -23.13 40.87
C ARG A 12 -29.97 -22.30 40.29
N LEU A 13 -28.85 -22.91 39.94
CA LEU A 13 -27.75 -22.25 39.25
C LEU A 13 -28.13 -21.91 37.80
N PHE A 14 -28.80 -22.82 37.11
CA PHE A 14 -29.25 -22.59 35.73
C PHE A 14 -30.39 -21.54 35.65
N ASN A 15 -31.34 -21.57 36.55
CA ASN A 15 -32.42 -20.57 36.58
C ASN A 15 -31.94 -19.17 37.05
N GLY A 16 -30.87 -19.08 37.84
CA GLY A 16 -30.24 -17.81 38.17
C GLY A 16 -29.44 -17.20 37.03
N LEU A 17 -28.89 -18.04 36.16
CA LEU A 17 -28.14 -17.61 34.95
C LEU A 17 -29.04 -17.28 33.76
N LEU A 18 -30.26 -17.87 33.69
CA LEU A 18 -31.22 -17.69 32.61
C LEU A 18 -32.38 -16.73 32.98
N GLY A 19 -32.36 -16.13 34.18
CA GLY A 19 -33.27 -15.00 34.48
C GLY A 19 -33.00 -13.83 33.53
N GLU A 20 -34.04 -13.00 33.27
CA GLU A 20 -33.98 -11.87 32.30
C GLU A 20 -32.72 -11.01 32.46
N GLN A 21 -32.20 -10.86 33.65
CA GLN A 21 -30.96 -10.13 33.90
C GLN A 21 -29.70 -10.92 33.52
N GLY A 22 -29.68 -12.24 33.74
CA GLY A 22 -28.56 -13.12 33.34
C GLY A 22 -28.41 -13.22 31.84
N MET A 23 -29.52 -13.29 31.12
CA MET A 23 -29.52 -13.30 29.64
C MET A 23 -29.01 -11.98 29.07
N TRP A 24 -29.28 -10.87 29.73
CA TRP A 24 -28.75 -9.55 29.32
C TRP A 24 -27.25 -9.43 29.53
N TYR A 25 -26.71 -10.00 30.63
CA TYR A 25 -25.26 -10.08 30.85
C TYR A 25 -24.59 -11.05 29.90
N LEU A 26 -25.21 -12.18 29.58
CA LEU A 26 -24.68 -13.14 28.61
C LEU A 26 -24.61 -12.52 27.21
N CYS A 27 -25.64 -11.79 26.78
CA CYS A 27 -25.64 -11.03 25.53
C CYS A 27 -24.55 -9.96 25.49
N LYS A 28 -24.33 -9.23 26.60
CA LYS A 28 -23.25 -8.22 26.66
C LYS A 28 -21.87 -8.86 26.59
N VAL A 29 -21.65 -9.96 27.31
CA VAL A 29 -20.38 -10.69 27.28
C VAL A 29 -20.14 -11.30 25.90
N LEU A 30 -21.17 -11.89 25.26
CA LEU A 30 -21.10 -12.41 23.91
C LEU A 30 -20.82 -11.29 22.89
N LEU A 31 -21.48 -10.14 23.04
CA LEU A 31 -21.26 -8.98 22.18
C LEU A 31 -19.83 -8.43 22.34
N CYS A 32 -19.33 -8.36 23.57
CA CYS A 32 -17.93 -8.00 23.80
C CYS A 32 -16.97 -9.03 23.22
N LEU A 33 -17.25 -10.34 23.37
CA LEU A 33 -16.43 -11.39 22.78
C LEU A 33 -16.48 -11.34 21.24
N PHE A 34 -17.64 -11.04 20.65
CA PHE A 34 -17.75 -10.81 19.22
C PHE A 34 -17.01 -9.56 18.76
N MET A 35 -16.99 -8.49 19.54
CA MET A 35 -16.19 -7.30 19.23
C MET A 35 -14.69 -7.59 19.32
N PHE A 36 -14.26 -8.48 20.22
CA PHE A 36 -12.87 -8.94 20.30
C PHE A 36 -12.50 -9.95 19.22
N LEU A 37 -13.45 -10.76 18.73
CA LEU A 37 -13.21 -11.73 17.65
C LEU A 37 -13.38 -11.13 16.26
N SER A 38 -14.18 -10.08 16.10
CA SER A 38 -14.27 -9.29 14.86
C SER A 38 -13.20 -8.20 14.78
N GLY A 39 -12.52 -7.92 15.86
CA GLY A 39 -11.19 -7.35 15.89
C GLY A 39 -10.15 -8.40 15.51
N THR A 40 -10.39 -9.20 14.46
CA THR A 40 -9.29 -9.56 13.61
C THR A 40 -8.74 -8.20 13.21
N ALA A 41 -7.73 -7.76 13.96
CA ALA A 41 -6.74 -6.92 13.36
C ALA A 41 -6.61 -7.46 11.94
N VAL A 42 -7.08 -6.72 10.96
CA VAL A 42 -6.30 -6.57 9.78
C VAL A 42 -4.96 -6.13 10.36
N CYS A 43 -4.14 -7.10 10.79
CA CYS A 43 -2.72 -6.94 10.68
C CYS A 43 -2.61 -6.55 9.22
N ALA A 44 -2.55 -5.26 8.95
CA ALA A 44 -1.78 -4.81 7.84
C ALA A 44 -0.53 -5.66 8.00
N GLN A 45 -0.42 -6.73 7.19
CA GLN A 45 0.87 -7.28 6.92
C GLN A 45 1.63 -6.03 6.53
N SER A 46 2.44 -5.54 7.47
CA SER A 46 3.55 -4.72 7.12
C SER A 46 4.29 -5.63 6.15
N ASN A 47 4.06 -5.44 4.87
CA ASN A 47 4.96 -5.90 3.86
C ASN A 47 6.24 -5.17 4.23
N GLU A 48 7.05 -5.82 5.08
CA GLU A 48 8.45 -5.49 5.25
C GLU A 48 9.09 -5.81 3.90
N GLY A 49 8.93 -4.89 2.94
CA GLY A 49 9.37 -5.13 1.57
C GLY A 49 9.07 -3.95 0.68
N ASN A 50 9.75 -3.94 -0.44
CA ASN A 50 9.54 -2.97 -1.50
C ASN A 50 8.20 -3.23 -2.19
N VAL A 51 7.42 -2.18 -2.41
CA VAL A 51 6.17 -2.21 -3.16
C VAL A 51 6.47 -1.67 -4.56
N GLU A 52 6.26 -2.50 -5.58
CA GLU A 52 6.43 -2.07 -6.97
C GLU A 52 5.38 -1.02 -7.33
N ILE A 53 5.83 0.02 -8.00
CA ILE A 53 4.99 1.10 -8.51
C ILE A 53 4.89 0.91 -10.02
N PRO A 54 3.73 0.48 -10.55
CA PRO A 54 3.55 0.34 -11.99
C PRO A 54 3.65 1.71 -12.64
N LEU A 55 4.53 1.84 -13.63
CA LEU A 55 4.72 3.04 -14.41
C LEU A 55 3.92 2.94 -15.71
N GLU A 56 3.10 3.94 -15.98
CA GLU A 56 2.30 4.04 -17.18
C GLU A 56 2.71 5.28 -17.99
N LYS A 57 2.81 5.14 -19.30
CA LYS A 57 3.11 6.26 -20.19
C LYS A 57 1.97 7.28 -20.18
N ILE A 58 2.33 8.55 -20.03
CA ILE A 58 1.40 9.67 -20.22
C ILE A 58 1.75 10.36 -21.52
N GLY A 59 0.79 10.60 -22.37
CA GLY A 59 0.98 11.43 -23.57
C GLY A 59 0.08 11.03 -24.70
N ASP A 60 -0.09 11.94 -25.62
CA ASP A 60 -1.06 11.90 -26.67
C ASP A 60 -0.89 10.73 -27.64
N ASP A 61 -1.91 9.90 -27.72
CA ASP A 61 -2.18 9.03 -28.87
C ASP A 61 -2.41 9.82 -30.18
N LEU A 62 -2.17 11.13 -30.19
CA LEU A 62 -2.74 12.01 -31.20
C LEU A 62 -1.84 12.37 -32.37
N ILE A 63 -0.52 12.18 -32.31
CA ILE A 63 0.35 12.45 -33.47
C ILE A 63 1.57 11.53 -33.45
N SER A 64 1.45 10.30 -33.87
CA SER A 64 2.65 9.50 -34.09
C SER A 64 3.02 9.55 -35.56
N ASN A 65 4.12 10.20 -35.88
CA ASN A 65 4.90 9.82 -37.04
C ASN A 65 5.49 8.43 -36.76
N ASP A 66 5.68 7.59 -37.77
CA ASP A 66 6.19 6.21 -37.59
C ASP A 66 7.51 6.12 -36.79
N GLU A 67 8.31 7.17 -36.77
CA GLU A 67 9.58 7.24 -36.06
C GLU A 67 9.38 7.47 -34.53
N ASP A 68 8.44 8.33 -34.17
CA ASP A 68 8.11 8.58 -32.74
C ASP A 68 7.48 7.35 -32.12
N TYR A 69 6.59 6.66 -32.84
CA TYR A 69 5.98 5.42 -32.37
C TYR A 69 7.01 4.30 -32.11
N LYS A 70 8.03 4.16 -32.96
CA LYS A 70 9.11 3.19 -32.74
C LYS A 70 9.95 3.54 -31.51
N ARG A 71 10.30 4.81 -31.33
CA ARG A 71 11.05 5.27 -30.15
C ARG A 71 10.29 4.99 -28.87
N ASP A 72 9.00 5.24 -28.84
CA ASP A 72 8.14 5.01 -27.69
C ASP A 72 8.07 3.54 -27.29
N LEU A 73 7.92 2.63 -28.27
CA LEU A 73 7.94 1.19 -28.03
C LEU A 73 9.31 0.70 -27.51
N GLU A 74 10.40 1.27 -28.01
CA GLU A 74 11.75 0.96 -27.53
C GLU A 74 11.93 1.44 -26.08
N LEU A 75 11.41 2.62 -25.75
CA LEU A 75 11.47 3.18 -24.41
C LEU A 75 10.63 2.35 -23.41
N GLU A 76 9.42 1.95 -23.77
CA GLU A 76 8.59 1.07 -22.93
C GLU A 76 9.28 -0.27 -22.63
N ALA A 77 10.03 -0.82 -23.60
CA ALA A 77 10.75 -2.07 -23.43
C ALA A 77 11.95 -1.97 -22.46
N ILE A 78 12.45 -0.76 -22.20
CA ILE A 78 13.63 -0.51 -21.37
C ILE A 78 13.30 0.34 -20.13
N LEU A 79 12.00 0.54 -19.86
CA LEU A 79 11.52 1.38 -18.77
C LEU A 79 12.17 0.97 -17.43
N PRO A 80 12.58 1.94 -16.60
CA PRO A 80 13.03 1.65 -15.25
C PRO A 80 11.89 1.11 -14.38
N THR A 81 12.26 0.33 -13.39
CA THR A 81 11.35 -0.11 -12.33
C THR A 81 11.38 0.90 -11.19
N ALA A 82 10.20 1.31 -10.73
CA ALA A 82 10.03 2.13 -9.54
C ALA A 82 9.46 1.28 -8.40
N MET A 83 9.98 1.46 -7.20
CA MET A 83 9.52 0.76 -6.01
C MET A 83 9.45 1.73 -4.82
N TYR A 84 8.49 1.51 -3.94
CA TYR A 84 8.45 2.17 -2.65
C TYR A 84 9.01 1.25 -1.56
N ASP A 85 10.11 1.64 -0.94
CA ASP A 85 10.68 0.97 0.23
C ASP A 85 9.98 1.49 1.49
N VAL A 86 9.08 0.67 2.01
CA VAL A 86 8.29 0.97 3.21
C VAL A 86 9.18 1.12 4.43
N SER A 87 10.26 0.35 4.51
CA SER A 87 11.13 0.31 5.70
C SER A 87 12.00 1.55 5.82
N ASN A 88 12.45 2.09 4.70
CA ASN A 88 13.33 3.26 4.65
C ASN A 88 12.61 4.55 4.24
N GLU A 89 11.29 4.48 4.00
CA GLU A 89 10.48 5.59 3.51
C GLU A 89 11.14 6.29 2.32
N SER A 90 11.53 5.52 1.31
CA SER A 90 12.24 5.99 0.14
C SER A 90 11.67 5.41 -1.15
N LEU A 91 11.86 6.11 -2.26
CA LEU A 91 11.59 5.56 -3.57
C LEU A 91 12.89 5.02 -4.16
N LEU A 92 12.80 3.87 -4.79
CA LEU A 92 13.92 3.18 -5.43
C LEU A 92 13.65 3.14 -6.93
N LEU A 93 14.61 3.58 -7.72
CA LEU A 93 14.58 3.49 -9.17
C LEU A 93 15.72 2.57 -9.65
N ILE A 94 15.41 1.63 -10.53
CA ILE A 94 16.39 0.71 -11.12
C ILE A 94 16.17 0.66 -12.62
N SER A 95 17.22 0.89 -13.39
CA SER A 95 17.22 0.62 -14.83
C SER A 95 17.90 -0.72 -15.11
N PRO A 96 17.16 -1.78 -15.47
CA PRO A 96 17.77 -3.10 -15.68
C PRO A 96 18.47 -3.23 -17.03
N HIS A 97 18.15 -2.38 -18.00
CA HIS A 97 18.54 -2.58 -19.39
C HIS A 97 19.62 -1.61 -19.87
N VAL A 98 19.45 -0.33 -19.57
CA VAL A 98 20.29 0.76 -20.09
C VAL A 98 20.68 1.73 -18.99
N THR A 99 21.66 2.59 -19.25
CA THR A 99 21.93 3.79 -18.45
C THR A 99 21.16 4.95 -19.05
N PHE A 100 20.38 5.65 -18.25
CA PHE A 100 19.81 6.94 -18.63
C PHE A 100 20.69 8.05 -18.06
N GLU A 101 21.23 8.87 -18.91
CA GLU A 101 22.14 9.97 -18.53
C GLU A 101 21.40 11.14 -17.90
N SER A 102 20.10 11.28 -18.19
CA SER A 102 19.21 12.30 -17.61
C SER A 102 17.82 11.71 -17.46
N VAL A 103 17.33 11.70 -16.23
CA VAL A 103 15.96 11.37 -15.87
C VAL A 103 15.49 12.47 -14.92
N THR A 104 14.52 13.27 -15.32
CA THR A 104 13.87 14.21 -14.42
C THR A 104 12.72 13.50 -13.72
N TYR A 105 12.68 13.59 -12.40
CA TYR A 105 11.56 13.09 -11.63
C TYR A 105 10.81 14.22 -10.94
N TYR A 106 9.51 14.04 -10.81
CA TYR A 106 8.62 14.91 -10.06
C TYR A 106 7.80 14.04 -9.11
N ILE A 107 7.66 14.47 -7.86
CA ILE A 107 6.72 13.88 -6.91
C ILE A 107 5.62 14.91 -6.70
N MET A 108 4.39 14.50 -6.91
CA MET A 108 3.21 15.36 -6.77
C MET A 108 2.29 14.80 -5.69
N ASP A 109 1.64 15.68 -4.95
CA ASP A 109 0.58 15.33 -4.02
C ASP A 109 -0.74 15.00 -4.75
N GLU A 110 -1.76 14.61 -4.01
CA GLU A 110 -3.10 14.29 -4.53
C GLU A 110 -3.80 15.47 -5.25
N ASN A 111 -3.34 16.70 -5.05
CA ASN A 111 -3.84 17.90 -5.71
C ASN A 111 -3.04 18.25 -6.97
N GLY A 112 -2.04 17.46 -7.33
CA GLY A 112 -1.15 17.70 -8.46
C GLY A 112 -0.08 18.78 -8.19
N VAL A 113 0.15 19.12 -6.92
CA VAL A 113 1.21 20.08 -6.55
C VAL A 113 2.54 19.33 -6.47
N ILE A 114 3.54 19.81 -7.20
CA ILE A 114 4.90 19.27 -7.13
C ILE A 114 5.48 19.56 -5.75
N VAL A 115 5.83 18.53 -5.01
CA VAL A 115 6.41 18.60 -3.66
C VAL A 115 7.91 18.30 -3.67
N GLU A 116 8.40 17.61 -4.69
CA GLU A 116 9.82 17.31 -4.91
C GLU A 116 10.08 17.18 -6.41
N ALA A 117 11.22 17.65 -6.88
CA ALA A 117 11.67 17.46 -8.25
C ALA A 117 13.19 17.58 -8.34
N ASP A 118 13.83 16.71 -9.12
CA ASP A 118 15.26 16.80 -9.40
C ASP A 118 15.58 16.04 -10.70
N GLU A 119 16.80 16.20 -11.18
CA GLU A 119 17.36 15.48 -12.33
C GLU A 119 18.45 14.52 -11.83
N ILE A 120 18.38 13.27 -12.26
CA ILE A 120 19.30 12.21 -11.85
C ILE A 120 19.87 11.48 -13.05
N ILE A 121 21.04 10.88 -12.85
CA ILE A 121 21.55 9.81 -13.72
C ILE A 121 21.04 8.49 -13.15
N LEU A 122 20.50 7.64 -13.99
CA LEU A 122 20.04 6.31 -13.61
C LEU A 122 20.92 5.24 -14.29
N PRO A 123 22.02 4.80 -13.65
CA PRO A 123 22.94 3.85 -14.26
C PRO A 123 22.31 2.46 -14.38
N LYS A 124 22.70 1.72 -15.40
CA LYS A 124 22.25 0.34 -15.60
C LYS A 124 22.57 -0.54 -14.40
N ASN A 125 21.56 -1.28 -13.90
CA ASN A 125 21.64 -2.21 -12.77
C ASN A 125 22.14 -1.57 -11.45
N VAL A 126 22.00 -0.27 -11.31
CA VAL A 126 22.28 0.44 -10.06
C VAL A 126 20.97 0.98 -9.52
N GLU A 127 20.75 0.73 -8.24
CA GLU A 127 19.62 1.29 -7.52
C GLU A 127 19.91 2.75 -7.15
N VAL A 128 19.01 3.64 -7.52
CA VAL A 128 19.04 5.06 -7.13
C VAL A 128 17.91 5.31 -6.15
N THR A 129 18.26 5.82 -4.98
CA THR A 129 17.29 6.11 -3.90
C THR A 129 16.90 7.57 -3.94
N LEU A 130 15.60 7.84 -4.03
CA LEU A 130 15.03 9.17 -3.91
C LEU A 130 14.50 9.36 -2.48
N PRO A 131 15.00 10.33 -1.71
CA PRO A 131 14.58 10.55 -0.34
C PRO A 131 13.18 11.20 -0.32
N ILE A 132 12.23 10.55 0.35
CA ILE A 132 10.87 11.07 0.55
C ILE A 132 10.48 11.09 2.04
N ALA A 133 11.45 10.93 2.93
CA ALA A 133 11.18 10.88 4.37
C ALA A 133 10.52 12.16 4.91
N GLN A 134 10.77 13.31 4.26
CA GLN A 134 10.19 14.61 4.60
C GLN A 134 8.73 14.77 4.19
N LEU A 135 8.20 13.91 3.32
CA LEU A 135 6.81 13.97 2.91
C LEU A 135 5.89 13.45 4.03
N PHE A 136 4.71 14.01 4.12
CA PHE A 136 3.68 13.52 5.03
C PHE A 136 3.08 12.19 4.53
N SER A 137 2.39 11.46 5.41
CA SER A 137 1.62 10.29 4.98
C SER A 137 0.48 10.72 4.06
N GLY A 138 0.35 10.06 2.90
CA GLY A 138 -0.64 10.41 1.89
C GLY A 138 -0.39 9.68 0.57
N SER A 139 -1.24 9.97 -0.41
CA SER A 139 -1.12 9.47 -1.77
C SER A 139 -0.30 10.43 -2.61
N TYR A 140 0.62 9.88 -3.39
CA TYR A 140 1.52 10.64 -4.24
C TYR A 140 1.59 10.04 -5.64
N ILE A 141 1.94 10.88 -6.60
CA ILE A 141 2.25 10.49 -7.97
C ILE A 141 3.74 10.73 -8.17
N ILE A 142 4.46 9.71 -8.65
CA ILE A 142 5.78 9.88 -9.25
C ILE A 142 5.62 10.04 -10.75
N LEU A 143 6.24 11.06 -11.31
CA LEU A 143 6.33 11.32 -12.75
C LEU A 143 7.80 11.28 -13.13
N LEU A 144 8.14 10.48 -14.13
CA LEU A 144 9.48 10.41 -14.72
C LEU A 144 9.43 10.97 -16.13
N GLU A 145 10.36 11.84 -16.45
CA GLU A 145 10.59 12.38 -17.79
C GLU A 145 11.91 11.80 -18.32
N ILE A 146 11.82 11.05 -19.42
CA ILE A 146 12.93 10.37 -20.07
C ILE A 146 12.82 10.64 -21.58
N ASP A 147 13.79 11.34 -22.16
CA ASP A 147 13.81 11.67 -23.59
C ASP A 147 12.50 12.30 -24.10
N ASP A 148 11.98 13.29 -23.37
CA ASP A 148 10.70 13.97 -23.63
C ASP A 148 9.44 13.08 -23.54
N VAL A 149 9.57 11.87 -23.01
CA VAL A 149 8.45 10.97 -22.74
C VAL A 149 8.19 10.91 -21.24
N TYR A 150 6.92 10.95 -20.85
CA TYR A 150 6.50 10.96 -19.47
C TYR A 150 5.90 9.63 -19.04
N PHE A 151 6.31 9.15 -17.86
CA PHE A 151 5.78 7.95 -17.22
C PHE A 151 5.34 8.28 -15.81
N GLN A 152 4.16 7.82 -15.43
CA GLN A 152 3.63 8.06 -14.09
C GLN A 152 3.34 6.77 -13.36
N GLY A 153 3.45 6.81 -12.05
CA GLY A 153 2.99 5.78 -11.14
C GLY A 153 2.45 6.39 -9.86
N THR A 154 1.69 5.64 -9.10
CA THR A 154 1.12 6.10 -7.83
C THR A 154 1.62 5.27 -6.67
N PHE A 155 1.87 5.90 -5.52
CA PHE A 155 2.24 5.23 -4.29
C PHE A 155 1.58 5.90 -3.08
N VAL A 156 1.54 5.18 -1.97
CA VAL A 156 1.03 5.68 -0.69
C VAL A 156 2.15 5.59 0.34
N LYS A 157 2.45 6.73 0.96
CA LYS A 157 3.41 6.83 2.06
C LYS A 157 2.70 6.75 3.42
#